data_bd942d6c1bed010d554177cc68cc35f3
#
_entry.id   bd942d6c1bed010d554177cc68cc35f3
#
_cell.length_a   1.000
_cell.length_b   1.000
_cell.length_c   1.000
_cell.angle_alpha   90.00
_cell.angle_beta   90.00
_cell.angle_gamma   90.00
#
_symmetry.space_group_name_H-M   'P 1'
#
loop_
_entity.id
_entity.type
_entity.pdbx_description
1 polymer ?
#
loop_
_entity_poly.entity_id
_entity_poly.type
_entity_poly.pdbx_seq_one_letter_code
_entity_poly.pdbx_strand_id
1 'polypeptide(L)'
;MKKRKLLVTTALPYANGSIHLGHMLEGVQTDIWVRYQKLAGNECYFFCADDTHGTPVMLAAKKENISPEQLVSKIHTEHYNDLTAFHIEYDNYYSTNSPENRFFSEEIYNSLKKNSHISEREIEQSYCDHDKMFLPDRFIKGICPKCGAKDQYGDGCEVCGSNYSPKDLIDSQCAICGNTPGLKKSKHLFFKLQDFQSELSSWIENPNHVHEGVRNKLNEWFSQGLQEWDISRDGPYFGFEIPGEVNKFFSWRTVFFFIAL
;
A
#
# COMPACT_ATOMS: atom_id res chain seq x y z
N MET A 1 -2.55 37.77 -10.23
CA MET A 1 -1.68 36.72 -9.63
C MET A 1 -1.17 35.81 -10.74
N LYS A 2 0.05 35.23 -10.60
CA LYS A 2 0.56 34.26 -11.58
C LYS A 2 -0.30 32.99 -11.55
N LYS A 3 -0.80 32.55 -12.70
CA LYS A 3 -1.60 31.32 -12.83
C LYS A 3 -0.76 30.11 -12.39
N ARG A 4 -1.30 29.27 -11.52
CA ARG A 4 -0.62 28.05 -11.04
C ARG A 4 -1.12 26.86 -11.84
N LYS A 5 -0.22 25.87 -12.02
CA LYS A 5 -0.58 24.53 -12.52
C LYS A 5 -0.53 23.58 -11.33
N LEU A 6 -1.64 22.92 -11.05
CA LEU A 6 -1.85 22.10 -9.85
C LEU A 6 -2.30 20.70 -10.24
N LEU A 7 -1.61 19.71 -9.72
CA LEU A 7 -2.02 18.31 -9.72
C LEU A 7 -2.47 17.98 -8.29
N VAL A 8 -3.67 17.47 -8.16
CA VAL A 8 -4.32 17.19 -6.87
C VAL A 8 -4.73 15.71 -6.85
N THR A 9 -4.47 15.05 -5.74
CA THR A 9 -4.91 13.69 -5.48
C THR A 9 -5.35 13.54 -4.03
N THR A 10 -6.18 12.55 -3.75
CA THR A 10 -6.55 12.09 -2.41
C THR A 10 -5.84 10.78 -2.08
N ALA A 11 -5.95 10.31 -0.84
CA ALA A 11 -5.62 8.93 -0.55
C ALA A 11 -6.48 8.00 -1.41
N LEU A 12 -5.85 6.99 -2.01
CA LEU A 12 -6.53 6.04 -2.87
C LEU A 12 -7.34 5.05 -2.03
N PRO A 13 -8.66 4.91 -2.25
CA PRO A 13 -9.46 3.90 -1.56
C PRO A 13 -8.95 2.51 -1.86
N TYR A 14 -8.88 1.66 -0.83
CA TYR A 14 -8.40 0.29 -1.01
C TYR A 14 -9.54 -0.62 -1.49
N ALA A 15 -9.33 -1.30 -2.63
CA ALA A 15 -10.36 -2.06 -3.34
C ALA A 15 -10.68 -3.43 -2.72
N ASN A 16 -10.80 -3.52 -1.40
CA ASN A 16 -11.17 -4.72 -0.67
C ASN A 16 -12.60 -4.70 -0.10
N GLY A 17 -13.34 -3.63 -0.31
CA GLY A 17 -14.73 -3.43 0.15
C GLY A 17 -15.22 -2.02 -0.15
N SER A 18 -16.46 -1.74 0.20
CA SER A 18 -17.13 -0.45 -0.02
C SER A 18 -16.41 0.71 0.67
N ILE A 19 -16.57 1.92 0.12
CA ILE A 19 -16.08 3.15 0.78
C ILE A 19 -16.86 3.43 2.06
N HIS A 20 -16.28 4.23 2.94
CA HIS A 20 -16.89 4.68 4.18
C HIS A 20 -16.77 6.20 4.33
N LEU A 21 -17.39 6.76 5.37
CA LEU A 21 -17.43 8.20 5.60
C LEU A 21 -16.04 8.87 5.60
N GLY A 22 -14.99 8.17 6.02
CA GLY A 22 -13.62 8.70 5.99
C GLY A 22 -13.14 8.99 4.58
N HIS A 23 -13.33 8.06 3.63
CA HIS A 23 -13.01 8.25 2.21
C HIS A 23 -13.84 9.38 1.61
N MET A 24 -15.14 9.39 1.93
CA MET A 24 -16.08 10.40 1.43
C MET A 24 -15.71 11.80 1.90
N LEU A 25 -15.37 11.96 3.19
CA LEU A 25 -14.98 13.24 3.77
C LEU A 25 -13.76 13.83 3.06
N GLU A 26 -12.72 13.00 2.84
CA GLU A 26 -11.51 13.42 2.15
C GLU A 26 -11.80 13.83 0.70
N GLY A 27 -12.57 13.02 -0.02
CA GLY A 27 -12.96 13.31 -1.40
C GLY A 27 -13.73 14.63 -1.52
N VAL A 28 -14.74 14.86 -0.67
CA VAL A 28 -15.54 16.10 -0.66
C VAL A 28 -14.68 17.33 -0.32
N GLN A 29 -13.82 17.24 0.70
CA GLN A 29 -12.93 18.35 1.07
C GLN A 29 -11.98 18.71 -0.08
N THR A 30 -11.44 17.71 -0.74
CA THR A 30 -10.53 17.92 -1.87
C THR A 30 -11.26 18.50 -3.07
N ASP A 31 -12.44 18.01 -3.41
CA ASP A 31 -13.26 18.54 -4.52
C ASP A 31 -13.63 20.02 -4.30
N ILE A 32 -14.02 20.40 -3.09
CA ILE A 32 -14.29 21.80 -2.72
C ILE A 32 -13.05 22.67 -2.97
N TRP A 33 -11.87 22.19 -2.55
CA TRP A 33 -10.62 22.93 -2.75
C TRP A 33 -10.26 23.04 -4.23
N VAL A 34 -10.42 21.96 -5.01
CA VAL A 34 -10.17 21.93 -6.47
C VAL A 34 -11.10 22.90 -7.19
N ARG A 35 -12.41 22.90 -6.88
CA ARG A 35 -13.37 23.86 -7.45
C ARG A 35 -12.98 25.31 -7.14
N TYR A 36 -12.55 25.58 -5.92
CA TYR A 36 -12.03 26.90 -5.56
C TYR A 36 -10.82 27.30 -6.41
N GLN A 37 -9.84 26.39 -6.61
CA GLN A 37 -8.66 26.67 -7.41
C GLN A 37 -9.02 26.92 -8.90
N LYS A 38 -9.93 26.14 -9.46
CA LYS A 38 -10.44 26.35 -10.84
C LYS A 38 -11.16 27.71 -10.95
N LEU A 39 -12.00 28.08 -9.99
CA LEU A 39 -12.68 29.39 -9.93
C LEU A 39 -11.68 30.56 -9.77
N ALA A 40 -10.60 30.38 -9.03
CA ALA A 40 -9.53 31.35 -8.89
C ALA A 40 -8.66 31.50 -10.16
N GLY A 41 -8.98 30.78 -11.24
CA GLY A 41 -8.30 30.84 -12.53
C GLY A 41 -7.04 30.01 -12.65
N ASN A 42 -6.76 29.13 -11.68
CA ASN A 42 -5.65 28.19 -11.76
C ASN A 42 -5.97 27.02 -12.71
N GLU A 43 -4.94 26.45 -13.34
CA GLU A 43 -5.02 25.19 -14.06
C GLU A 43 -4.92 24.06 -13.04
N CYS A 44 -6.03 23.39 -12.73
CA CYS A 44 -6.11 22.43 -11.66
C CYS A 44 -6.70 21.11 -12.17
N TYR A 45 -5.97 20.01 -11.94
CA TYR A 45 -6.37 18.66 -12.29
C TYR A 45 -6.54 17.82 -11.02
N PHE A 46 -7.63 17.07 -10.95
CA PHE A 46 -7.94 16.21 -9.81
C PHE A 46 -8.01 14.75 -10.26
N PHE A 47 -7.06 13.95 -9.77
CA PHE A 47 -6.96 12.53 -10.07
C PHE A 47 -7.11 11.70 -8.81
N CYS A 48 -7.73 10.53 -8.96
CA CYS A 48 -7.76 9.49 -7.94
C CYS A 48 -7.78 8.11 -8.60
N ALA A 49 -7.59 7.07 -7.82
CA ALA A 49 -7.65 5.69 -8.28
C ALA A 49 -7.99 4.76 -7.12
N ASP A 50 -8.42 3.54 -7.42
CA ASP A 50 -8.46 2.49 -6.42
C ASP A 50 -7.07 1.88 -6.19
N ASP A 51 -6.68 1.69 -4.93
CA ASP A 51 -5.54 0.85 -4.55
C ASP A 51 -5.98 -0.61 -4.55
N THR A 52 -5.44 -1.40 -5.48
CA THR A 52 -6.05 -2.67 -5.88
C THR A 52 -5.22 -3.91 -5.57
N HIS A 53 -3.97 -3.78 -5.17
CA HIS A 53 -3.09 -4.92 -5.01
C HIS A 53 -3.04 -5.44 -3.56
N GLY A 54 -2.66 -6.69 -3.42
CA GLY A 54 -2.29 -7.25 -2.13
C GLY A 54 -3.25 -8.27 -1.55
N THR A 55 -2.81 -8.78 -0.41
CA THR A 55 -3.44 -9.85 0.35
C THR A 55 -4.90 -9.59 0.75
N PRO A 56 -5.30 -8.40 1.24
CA PRO A 56 -6.70 -8.18 1.62
C PRO A 56 -7.67 -8.28 0.45
N VAL A 57 -7.26 -7.85 -0.76
CA VAL A 57 -8.06 -8.03 -1.98
C VAL A 57 -8.23 -9.51 -2.32
N MET A 58 -7.15 -10.30 -2.23
CA MET A 58 -7.22 -11.75 -2.44
C MET A 58 -8.16 -12.45 -1.44
N LEU A 59 -8.11 -12.04 -0.16
CA LEU A 59 -9.00 -12.59 0.87
C LEU A 59 -10.47 -12.22 0.63
N ALA A 60 -10.73 -10.96 0.25
CA ALA A 60 -12.08 -10.50 -0.06
C ALA A 60 -12.65 -11.24 -1.29
N ALA A 61 -11.86 -11.37 -2.36
CA ALA A 61 -12.23 -12.12 -3.55
C ALA A 61 -12.53 -13.61 -3.24
N LYS A 62 -11.68 -14.24 -2.41
CA LYS A 62 -11.89 -15.63 -1.96
C LYS A 62 -13.21 -15.80 -1.18
N LYS A 63 -13.58 -14.83 -0.34
CA LYS A 63 -14.86 -14.86 0.41
C LYS A 63 -16.07 -14.79 -0.52
N GLU A 64 -15.96 -14.06 -1.63
CA GLU A 64 -17.01 -13.93 -2.63
C GLU A 64 -16.97 -15.04 -3.72
N ASN A 65 -15.97 -15.94 -3.68
CA ASN A 65 -15.73 -16.98 -4.70
C ASN A 65 -15.56 -16.42 -6.12
N ILE A 66 -14.88 -15.29 -6.24
CA ILE A 66 -14.53 -14.64 -7.53
C ILE A 66 -13.02 -14.43 -7.61
N SER A 67 -12.51 -14.05 -8.81
CA SER A 67 -11.10 -13.68 -8.94
C SER A 67 -10.83 -12.29 -8.35
N PRO A 68 -9.57 -12.00 -7.95
CA PRO A 68 -9.19 -10.66 -7.51
C PRO A 68 -9.49 -9.56 -8.55
N GLU A 69 -9.30 -9.86 -9.85
CA GLU A 69 -9.60 -8.94 -10.96
C GLU A 69 -11.09 -8.64 -11.04
N GLN A 70 -11.94 -9.65 -10.87
CA GLN A 70 -13.40 -9.47 -10.85
C GLN A 70 -13.84 -8.63 -9.65
N LEU A 71 -13.24 -8.87 -8.47
CA LEU A 71 -13.52 -8.07 -7.29
C LEU A 71 -13.15 -6.60 -7.51
N VAL A 72 -11.92 -6.34 -7.97
CA VAL A 72 -11.42 -4.99 -8.21
C VAL A 72 -12.30 -4.24 -9.23
N SER A 73 -12.71 -4.90 -10.32
CA SER A 73 -13.60 -4.30 -11.31
C SER A 73 -14.98 -3.94 -10.73
N LYS A 74 -15.55 -4.83 -9.89
CA LYS A 74 -16.81 -4.60 -9.18
C LYS A 74 -16.69 -3.41 -8.22
N ILE A 75 -15.66 -3.41 -7.39
CA ILE A 75 -15.43 -2.38 -6.37
C ILE A 75 -15.10 -1.03 -7.03
N HIS A 76 -14.33 -1.01 -8.11
CA HIS A 76 -14.08 0.21 -8.88
C HIS A 76 -15.38 0.89 -9.33
N THR A 77 -16.31 0.12 -9.87
CA THR A 77 -17.60 0.63 -10.30
C THR A 77 -18.43 1.16 -9.11
N GLU A 78 -18.41 0.47 -7.99
CA GLU A 78 -19.10 0.87 -6.75
C GLU A 78 -18.50 2.19 -6.21
N HIS A 79 -17.17 2.24 -6.00
CA HIS A 79 -16.48 3.43 -5.51
C HIS A 79 -16.72 4.66 -6.39
N TYR A 80 -16.59 4.50 -7.71
CA TYR A 80 -16.83 5.60 -8.66
C TYR A 80 -18.26 6.13 -8.57
N ASN A 81 -19.26 5.23 -8.52
CA ASN A 81 -20.66 5.62 -8.42
C ASN A 81 -20.95 6.32 -7.09
N ASP A 82 -20.43 5.79 -5.98
CA ASP A 82 -20.65 6.37 -4.66
C ASP A 82 -20.01 7.76 -4.54
N LEU A 83 -18.78 7.92 -4.99
CA LEU A 83 -18.06 9.20 -4.94
C LEU A 83 -18.74 10.25 -5.84
N THR A 84 -19.13 9.88 -7.05
CA THR A 84 -19.80 10.80 -7.99
C THR A 84 -21.23 11.14 -7.57
N ALA A 85 -21.92 10.27 -6.84
CA ALA A 85 -23.25 10.57 -6.25
C ALA A 85 -23.18 11.73 -5.22
N PHE A 86 -22.00 11.96 -4.62
CA PHE A 86 -21.73 13.14 -3.77
C PHE A 86 -21.16 14.33 -4.55
N HIS A 87 -21.32 14.32 -5.87
CA HIS A 87 -20.86 15.39 -6.77
C HIS A 87 -19.35 15.65 -6.73
N ILE A 88 -18.55 14.64 -6.36
CA ILE A 88 -17.09 14.72 -6.48
C ILE A 88 -16.73 14.54 -7.96
N GLU A 89 -16.05 15.52 -8.54
CA GLU A 89 -15.69 15.53 -9.97
C GLU A 89 -14.19 15.33 -10.16
N TYR A 90 -13.80 14.09 -10.50
CA TYR A 90 -12.43 13.77 -10.90
C TYR A 90 -12.21 14.09 -12.39
N ASP A 91 -11.06 14.64 -12.73
CA ASP A 91 -10.62 14.71 -14.13
C ASP A 91 -10.26 13.30 -14.64
N ASN A 92 -9.80 12.40 -13.75
CA ASN A 92 -9.70 10.97 -14.00
C ASN A 92 -9.79 10.19 -12.69
N TYR A 93 -10.60 9.12 -12.66
CA TYR A 93 -10.66 8.12 -11.60
C TYR A 93 -10.29 6.76 -12.19
N TYR A 94 -9.19 6.17 -11.72
CA TYR A 94 -8.60 5.02 -12.39
C TYR A 94 -8.29 3.87 -11.40
N SER A 95 -7.31 3.02 -11.73
CA SER A 95 -6.93 1.86 -10.94
C SER A 95 -5.42 1.72 -10.88
N THR A 96 -4.89 1.33 -9.72
CA THR A 96 -3.47 0.96 -9.62
C THR A 96 -3.15 -0.34 -10.37
N ASN A 97 -4.14 -1.18 -10.68
CA ASN A 97 -3.97 -2.35 -11.55
C ASN A 97 -4.17 -1.98 -13.02
N SER A 98 -3.31 -1.10 -13.52
CA SER A 98 -3.36 -0.62 -14.90
C SER A 98 -2.05 -0.90 -15.65
N PRO A 99 -2.10 -1.02 -17.00
CA PRO A 99 -0.89 -1.23 -17.79
C PRO A 99 0.09 -0.06 -17.69
N GLU A 100 -0.40 1.16 -17.55
CA GLU A 100 0.43 2.36 -17.39
C GLU A 100 1.19 2.30 -16.05
N ASN A 101 0.50 1.98 -14.97
CA ASN A 101 1.12 1.87 -13.65
C ASN A 101 2.12 0.71 -13.59
N ARG A 102 1.81 -0.41 -14.24
CA ARG A 102 2.76 -1.51 -14.41
C ARG A 102 4.03 -1.04 -15.12
N PHE A 103 3.88 -0.37 -16.26
CA PHE A 103 5.00 0.16 -17.03
C PHE A 103 5.90 1.08 -16.19
N PHE A 104 5.33 2.06 -15.50
CA PHE A 104 6.10 2.98 -14.66
C PHE A 104 6.73 2.30 -13.44
N SER A 105 6.05 1.34 -12.82
CA SER A 105 6.61 0.56 -11.72
C SER A 105 7.85 -0.25 -12.15
N GLU A 106 7.78 -0.88 -13.33
CA GLU A 106 8.90 -1.61 -13.92
C GLU A 106 10.06 -0.68 -14.30
N GLU A 107 9.79 0.49 -14.90
CA GLU A 107 10.80 1.49 -15.26
C GLU A 107 11.52 2.06 -14.04
N ILE A 108 10.79 2.42 -12.99
CA ILE A 108 11.38 2.92 -11.74
C ILE A 108 12.24 1.85 -11.09
N TYR A 109 11.72 0.61 -10.99
CA TYR A 109 12.48 -0.52 -10.45
C TYR A 109 13.78 -0.75 -11.21
N ASN A 110 13.72 -0.80 -12.54
CA ASN A 110 14.89 -1.01 -13.39
C ASN A 110 15.92 0.11 -13.21
N SER A 111 15.47 1.35 -13.10
CA SER A 111 16.33 2.50 -12.81
C SER A 111 17.01 2.39 -11.45
N LEU A 112 16.26 2.07 -10.40
CA LEU A 112 16.81 1.86 -9.05
C LEU A 112 17.81 0.69 -9.00
N LYS A 113 17.50 -0.41 -9.68
CA LYS A 113 18.39 -1.58 -9.78
C LYS A 113 19.69 -1.23 -10.51
N LYS A 114 19.60 -0.53 -11.63
CA LYS A 114 20.75 -0.05 -12.41
C LYS A 114 21.66 0.87 -11.60
N ASN A 115 21.10 1.70 -10.74
CA ASN A 115 21.83 2.64 -9.89
C ASN A 115 22.24 2.04 -8.52
N SER A 116 22.11 0.73 -8.34
CA SER A 116 22.50 -0.01 -7.12
C SER A 116 21.71 0.35 -5.85
N HIS A 117 20.51 0.92 -5.99
CA HIS A 117 19.61 1.23 -4.87
C HIS A 117 18.68 0.07 -4.48
N ILE A 118 18.87 -1.10 -5.07
CA ILE A 118 18.17 -2.35 -4.68
C ILE A 118 19.20 -3.30 -4.07
N SER A 119 18.89 -3.84 -2.90
CA SER A 119 19.63 -4.92 -2.25
C SER A 119 18.81 -6.21 -2.23
N GLU A 120 19.50 -7.34 -2.12
CA GLU A 120 18.88 -8.66 -2.03
C GLU A 120 19.34 -9.34 -0.74
N ARG A 121 18.40 -9.98 -0.03
CA ARG A 121 18.74 -10.84 1.11
C ARG A 121 17.70 -11.92 1.34
N GLU A 122 18.13 -13.02 1.95
CA GLU A 122 17.22 -14.03 2.45
C GLU A 122 16.57 -13.57 3.77
N ILE A 123 15.27 -13.71 3.85
CA ILE A 123 14.52 -13.53 5.08
C ILE A 123 13.75 -14.80 5.42
N GLU A 124 13.48 -15.02 6.69
CA GLU A 124 12.71 -16.14 7.17
C GLU A 124 11.28 -15.71 7.43
N GLN A 125 10.32 -16.38 6.77
CA GLN A 125 8.91 -16.06 6.83
C GLN A 125 8.07 -17.27 7.19
N SER A 126 6.88 -17.01 7.73
CA SER A 126 5.86 -18.05 7.94
C SER A 126 5.40 -18.63 6.62
N TYR A 127 5.29 -19.94 6.54
CA TYR A 127 4.90 -20.69 5.35
C TYR A 127 3.85 -21.74 5.70
N CYS A 128 2.78 -21.82 4.93
CA CYS A 128 1.78 -22.86 5.05
C CYS A 128 2.09 -24.02 4.08
N ASP A 129 2.45 -25.18 4.62
CA ASP A 129 2.73 -26.37 3.80
C ASP A 129 1.48 -26.95 3.14
N HIS A 130 0.29 -26.74 3.72
CA HIS A 130 -0.99 -27.18 3.14
C HIS A 130 -1.38 -26.30 1.95
N ASP A 131 -1.38 -24.96 2.13
CA ASP A 131 -1.76 -24.02 1.07
C ASP A 131 -0.58 -23.71 0.12
N LYS A 132 0.64 -24.21 0.41
CA LYS A 132 1.88 -24.04 -0.35
C LYS A 132 2.22 -22.59 -0.65
N MET A 133 2.08 -21.73 0.35
CA MET A 133 2.34 -20.30 0.20
C MET A 133 2.99 -19.68 1.43
N PHE A 134 3.76 -18.62 1.22
CA PHE A 134 4.21 -17.75 2.30
C PHE A 134 3.01 -16.96 2.84
N LEU A 135 2.99 -16.78 4.16
CA LEU A 135 1.87 -16.14 4.85
C LEU A 135 2.25 -14.70 5.21
N PRO A 136 1.66 -13.69 4.55
CA PRO A 136 1.67 -12.32 5.08
C PRO A 136 1.01 -12.25 6.45
N ASP A 137 1.32 -11.21 7.22
CA ASP A 137 0.89 -11.07 8.61
C ASP A 137 -0.63 -11.27 8.81
N ARG A 138 -1.46 -10.79 7.87
CA ARG A 138 -2.92 -10.94 7.88
C ARG A 138 -3.42 -12.36 7.50
N PHE A 139 -2.55 -13.23 7.04
CA PHE A 139 -2.85 -14.65 6.82
C PHE A 139 -2.46 -15.53 8.01
N ILE A 140 -2.01 -14.93 9.11
CA ILE A 140 -1.68 -15.63 10.35
C ILE A 140 -2.60 -15.11 11.44
N LYS A 141 -3.18 -16.01 12.19
CA LYS A 141 -4.00 -15.71 13.35
C LYS A 141 -3.51 -16.52 14.55
N GLY A 142 -3.74 -15.98 15.75
CA GLY A 142 -3.36 -16.65 16.98
C GLY A 142 -3.84 -15.89 18.21
N ILE A 143 -3.21 -16.17 19.35
CA ILE A 143 -3.51 -15.52 20.61
C ILE A 143 -2.53 -14.38 20.83
N CYS A 144 -3.05 -13.21 21.17
CA CYS A 144 -2.22 -12.04 21.49
C CYS A 144 -1.26 -12.32 22.64
N PRO A 145 0.06 -12.10 22.48
CA PRO A 145 1.04 -12.37 23.52
C PRO A 145 0.94 -11.42 24.71
N LYS A 146 0.24 -10.28 24.58
CA LYS A 146 0.12 -9.27 25.64
C LYS A 146 -1.15 -9.38 26.46
N CYS A 147 -2.32 -9.57 25.81
CA CYS A 147 -3.59 -9.60 26.54
C CYS A 147 -4.31 -10.94 26.51
N GLY A 148 -3.80 -11.95 25.78
CA GLY A 148 -4.41 -13.27 25.69
C GLY A 148 -5.68 -13.32 24.82
N ALA A 149 -6.03 -12.26 24.10
CA ALA A 149 -7.18 -12.25 23.19
C ALA A 149 -6.93 -13.24 22.04
N LYS A 150 -7.96 -14.09 21.77
CA LYS A 150 -7.91 -15.10 20.70
C LYS A 150 -8.20 -14.47 19.34
N ASP A 151 -7.86 -15.19 18.27
CA ASP A 151 -8.19 -14.87 16.87
C ASP A 151 -7.63 -13.52 16.40
N GLN A 152 -6.44 -13.13 16.90
CA GLN A 152 -5.78 -11.89 16.52
C GLN A 152 -4.85 -12.11 15.34
N TYR A 153 -4.73 -11.08 14.45
CA TYR A 153 -3.85 -11.12 13.29
C TYR A 153 -2.37 -10.97 13.67
N GLY A 154 -1.48 -11.36 12.75
CA GLY A 154 -0.04 -11.40 12.95
C GLY A 154 0.65 -10.03 13.08
N ASP A 155 -0.02 -8.93 12.75
CA ASP A 155 0.52 -7.57 12.80
C ASP A 155 0.07 -6.76 14.03
N GLY A 156 -0.98 -7.21 14.74
CA GLY A 156 -1.47 -6.48 15.91
C GLY A 156 -2.74 -7.03 16.52
N CYS A 157 -3.02 -6.59 17.73
CA CYS A 157 -4.19 -6.98 18.48
C CYS A 157 -5.30 -5.94 18.36
N GLU A 158 -6.45 -6.34 17.85
CA GLU A 158 -7.63 -5.47 17.73
C GLU A 158 -8.30 -5.18 19.09
N VAL A 159 -7.99 -5.98 20.13
CA VAL A 159 -8.55 -5.81 21.47
C VAL A 159 -7.74 -4.84 22.33
N CYS A 160 -6.41 -4.97 22.37
CA CYS A 160 -5.57 -4.13 23.23
C CYS A 160 -4.70 -3.11 22.46
N GLY A 161 -4.78 -3.09 21.11
CA GLY A 161 -4.05 -2.14 20.25
C GLY A 161 -2.54 -2.35 20.18
N SER A 162 -2.01 -3.45 20.74
CA SER A 162 -0.56 -3.69 20.71
C SER A 162 -0.11 -4.27 19.37
N ASN A 163 1.02 -3.78 18.86
CA ASN A 163 1.71 -4.33 17.70
C ASN A 163 2.72 -5.41 18.14
N TYR A 164 2.91 -6.41 17.31
CA TYR A 164 3.86 -7.51 17.49
C TYR A 164 4.20 -8.15 16.14
N SER A 165 5.19 -9.03 16.12
CA SER A 165 5.49 -9.85 14.93
C SER A 165 4.62 -11.11 14.91
N PRO A 166 4.31 -11.68 13.73
CA PRO A 166 3.62 -12.97 13.62
C PRO A 166 4.27 -14.10 14.43
N LYS A 167 5.58 -14.02 14.64
CA LYS A 167 6.35 -15.00 15.45
C LYS A 167 6.05 -14.94 16.94
N ASP A 168 5.51 -13.82 17.41
CA ASP A 168 5.20 -13.61 18.83
C ASP A 168 3.81 -14.13 19.20
N LEU A 169 2.94 -14.40 18.20
CA LEU A 169 1.62 -14.97 18.43
C LEU A 169 1.71 -16.37 19.08
N ILE A 170 0.89 -16.58 20.10
CA ILE A 170 0.74 -17.89 20.73
C ILE A 170 -0.25 -18.71 19.88
N ASP A 171 0.06 -20.00 19.66
CA ASP A 171 -0.75 -20.94 18.86
C ASP A 171 -1.12 -20.38 17.49
N SER A 172 -0.11 -19.86 16.77
CA SER A 172 -0.30 -19.27 15.45
C SER A 172 -0.81 -20.30 14.43
N GLN A 173 -1.80 -19.90 13.63
CA GLN A 173 -2.45 -20.71 12.62
C GLN A 173 -2.59 -19.95 11.30
N CYS A 174 -2.56 -20.69 10.18
CA CYS A 174 -2.91 -20.16 8.87
C CYS A 174 -4.39 -19.74 8.88
N ALA A 175 -4.69 -18.49 8.57
CA ALA A 175 -6.06 -17.98 8.54
C ALA A 175 -6.92 -18.59 7.40
N ILE A 176 -6.29 -19.35 6.48
CA ILE A 176 -6.98 -19.99 5.36
C ILE A 176 -7.41 -21.42 5.70
N CYS A 177 -6.47 -22.24 6.21
CA CYS A 177 -6.71 -23.67 6.43
C CYS A 177 -6.67 -24.09 7.91
N GLY A 178 -6.29 -23.20 8.83
CA GLY A 178 -6.19 -23.50 10.26
C GLY A 178 -4.94 -24.27 10.69
N ASN A 179 -4.09 -24.71 9.76
CA ASN A 179 -2.87 -25.46 10.07
C ASN A 179 -1.79 -24.53 10.68
N THR A 180 -0.95 -25.07 11.56
CA THR A 180 0.20 -24.36 12.10
C THR A 180 1.22 -24.10 10.98
N PRO A 181 1.64 -22.84 10.75
CA PRO A 181 2.64 -22.53 9.74
C PRO A 181 4.04 -22.92 10.19
N GLY A 182 4.86 -23.39 9.24
CA GLY A 182 6.30 -23.53 9.42
C GLY A 182 7.05 -22.24 9.09
N LEU A 183 8.40 -22.28 9.18
CA LEU A 183 9.26 -21.20 8.72
C LEU A 183 10.02 -21.65 7.48
N LYS A 184 10.07 -20.81 6.46
CA LYS A 184 10.91 -21.02 5.27
C LYS A 184 11.66 -19.74 4.92
N LYS A 185 12.86 -19.92 4.37
CA LYS A 185 13.67 -18.83 3.82
C LYS A 185 13.17 -18.47 2.44
N SER A 186 13.13 -17.19 2.15
CA SER A 186 12.87 -16.65 0.83
C SER A 186 13.78 -15.46 0.54
N LYS A 187 14.25 -15.35 -0.70
CA LYS A 187 14.99 -14.18 -1.18
C LYS A 187 14.06 -13.01 -1.37
N HIS A 188 14.36 -11.88 -0.78
CA HIS A 188 13.59 -10.64 -0.94
C HIS A 188 14.44 -9.50 -1.47
N LEU A 189 13.78 -8.55 -2.11
CA LEU A 189 14.36 -7.34 -2.68
C LEU A 189 14.02 -6.16 -1.79
N PHE A 190 15.01 -5.33 -1.52
CA PHE A 190 14.86 -4.17 -0.64
C PHE A 190 15.30 -2.90 -1.35
N PHE A 191 14.48 -1.86 -1.26
CA PHE A 191 14.86 -0.52 -1.67
C PHE A 191 15.67 0.15 -0.56
N LYS A 192 16.86 0.66 -0.91
CA LYS A 192 17.79 1.33 0.00
C LYS A 192 17.33 2.78 0.25
N LEU A 193 16.26 2.96 1.01
CA LEU A 193 15.68 4.28 1.31
C LEU A 193 16.69 5.21 1.99
N GLN A 194 17.63 4.67 2.78
CA GLN A 194 18.67 5.42 3.45
C GLN A 194 19.60 6.18 2.48
N ASP A 195 19.77 5.71 1.24
CA ASP A 195 20.61 6.38 0.23
C ASP A 195 20.06 7.78 -0.13
N PHE A 196 18.76 8.00 0.10
CA PHE A 196 18.03 9.24 -0.22
C PHE A 196 17.79 10.13 1.01
N GLN A 197 18.28 9.74 2.19
CA GLN A 197 17.98 10.45 3.44
C GLN A 197 18.38 11.92 3.41
N SER A 198 19.56 12.26 2.88
CA SER A 198 20.03 13.65 2.83
C SER A 198 19.17 14.53 1.92
N GLU A 199 18.76 13.99 0.76
CA GLU A 199 17.93 14.70 -0.21
C GLU A 199 16.52 14.90 0.33
N LEU A 200 15.91 13.86 0.90
CA LEU A 200 14.60 13.93 1.53
C LEU A 200 14.58 14.89 2.72
N SER A 201 15.61 14.84 3.57
CA SER A 201 15.75 15.76 4.70
C SER A 201 15.81 17.22 4.24
N SER A 202 16.64 17.50 3.24
CA SER A 202 16.76 18.85 2.66
C SER A 202 15.44 19.30 2.01
N TRP A 203 14.71 18.39 1.33
CA TRP A 203 13.45 18.71 0.69
C TRP A 203 12.35 19.08 1.68
N ILE A 204 12.23 18.38 2.81
CA ILE A 204 11.19 18.67 3.82
C ILE A 204 11.45 19.95 4.64
N GLU A 205 12.68 20.48 4.65
CA GLU A 205 13.00 21.73 5.33
C GLU A 205 12.30 22.93 4.71
N ASN A 206 11.94 22.85 3.42
CA ASN A 206 11.16 23.90 2.79
C ASN A 206 9.72 23.93 3.35
N PRO A 207 9.28 25.03 3.99
CA PRO A 207 7.98 25.10 4.65
C PRO A 207 6.78 25.00 3.69
N ASN A 208 7.02 25.14 2.38
CA ASN A 208 5.97 25.02 1.37
C ASN A 208 5.77 23.57 0.86
N HIS A 209 6.67 22.65 1.22
CA HIS A 209 6.59 21.27 0.73
C HIS A 209 5.69 20.39 1.61
N VAL A 210 5.80 20.53 2.93
CA VAL A 210 5.02 19.73 3.89
C VAL A 210 4.55 20.58 5.06
N HIS A 211 3.39 20.22 5.60
CA HIS A 211 2.88 20.84 6.82
C HIS A 211 3.81 20.58 8.00
N GLU A 212 3.89 21.52 8.95
CA GLU A 212 4.81 21.47 10.09
C GLU A 212 4.67 20.16 10.91
N GLY A 213 3.44 19.73 11.20
CA GLY A 213 3.21 18.48 11.93
C GLY A 213 3.75 17.24 11.20
N VAL A 214 3.66 17.21 9.86
CA VAL A 214 4.24 16.15 9.03
C VAL A 214 5.77 16.21 9.05
N ARG A 215 6.36 17.41 8.93
CA ARG A 215 7.81 17.62 9.01
C ARG A 215 8.38 17.14 10.34
N ASN A 216 7.73 17.49 11.46
CA ASN A 216 8.16 17.05 12.78
C ASN A 216 8.16 15.50 12.89
N LYS A 217 7.14 14.84 12.34
CA LYS A 217 7.09 13.37 12.34
C LYS A 217 8.15 12.73 11.45
N LEU A 218 8.42 13.30 10.28
CA LEU A 218 9.47 12.81 9.39
C LEU A 218 10.86 12.99 10.00
N ASN A 219 11.11 14.11 10.73
CA ASN A 219 12.36 14.34 11.44
C ASN A 219 12.64 13.31 12.54
N GLU A 220 11.60 12.75 13.20
CA GLU A 220 11.77 11.62 14.11
C GLU A 220 12.34 10.39 13.37
N TRP A 221 11.82 10.09 12.18
CA TRP A 221 12.30 8.96 11.38
C TRP A 221 13.73 9.18 10.87
N PHE A 222 14.05 10.38 10.40
CA PHE A 222 15.42 10.72 9.99
C PHE A 222 16.43 10.60 11.13
N SER A 223 16.05 11.01 12.35
CA SER A 223 16.92 10.89 13.53
C SER A 223 17.20 9.45 13.94
N GLN A 224 16.27 8.52 13.66
CA GLN A 224 16.45 7.09 13.89
C GLN A 224 17.22 6.40 12.76
N GLY A 225 17.42 7.08 11.61
CA GLY A 225 17.97 6.53 10.39
C GLY A 225 16.93 5.74 9.59
N LEU A 226 16.79 6.10 8.31
CA LEU A 226 15.89 5.40 7.40
C LEU A 226 16.38 3.96 7.17
N GLN A 227 15.45 3.03 7.11
CA GLN A 227 15.73 1.61 6.91
C GLN A 227 15.42 1.18 5.48
N GLU A 228 16.04 0.11 5.02
CA GLU A 228 15.67 -0.54 3.77
C GLU A 228 14.21 -0.99 3.79
N TRP A 229 13.55 -0.84 2.67
CA TRP A 229 12.16 -1.19 2.51
C TRP A 229 11.97 -2.42 1.63
N ASP A 230 11.33 -3.46 2.16
CA ASP A 230 11.00 -4.68 1.42
C ASP A 230 9.94 -4.38 0.34
N ILE A 231 10.37 -4.44 -0.91
CA ILE A 231 9.54 -4.15 -2.10
C ILE A 231 8.96 -5.39 -2.75
N SER A 232 9.31 -6.58 -2.28
CA SER A 232 8.91 -7.85 -2.89
C SER A 232 7.93 -8.65 -2.04
N ARG A 233 7.15 -9.49 -2.73
CA ARG A 233 6.27 -10.51 -2.12
C ARG A 233 6.40 -11.81 -2.89
N ASP A 234 6.34 -12.93 -2.16
CA ASP A 234 6.26 -14.26 -2.75
C ASP A 234 4.87 -14.55 -3.30
N GLY A 235 4.81 -15.27 -4.42
CA GLY A 235 3.55 -15.77 -4.94
C GLY A 235 2.98 -16.94 -4.11
N PRO A 236 1.66 -17.17 -4.21
CA PRO A 236 0.69 -16.40 -5.01
C PRO A 236 0.37 -15.03 -4.39
N TYR A 237 0.40 -13.99 -5.21
CA TYR A 237 0.14 -12.62 -4.78
C TYR A 237 -0.56 -11.85 -5.90
N PHE A 238 -1.59 -11.08 -5.58
CA PHE A 238 -2.25 -10.21 -6.55
C PHE A 238 -1.50 -8.88 -6.65
N GLY A 239 -0.80 -8.69 -7.76
CA GLY A 239 0.06 -7.54 -8.03
C GLY A 239 0.90 -7.75 -9.29
N PHE A 240 1.77 -6.82 -9.61
CA PHE A 240 2.67 -6.94 -10.75
C PHE A 240 3.90 -7.78 -10.42
N GLU A 241 4.27 -8.67 -11.32
CA GLU A 241 5.52 -9.42 -11.23
C GLU A 241 6.73 -8.49 -11.33
N ILE A 242 7.78 -8.79 -10.57
CA ILE A 242 9.04 -8.05 -10.60
C ILE A 242 9.87 -8.51 -11.81
N PRO A 243 10.31 -7.60 -12.70
CA PRO A 243 11.10 -7.96 -13.87
C PRO A 243 12.38 -8.75 -13.51
N GLY A 244 12.55 -9.91 -14.15
CA GLY A 244 13.71 -10.77 -13.97
C GLY A 244 13.70 -11.65 -12.71
N GLU A 245 12.66 -11.60 -11.90
CA GLU A 245 12.48 -12.45 -10.73
C GLU A 245 11.40 -13.51 -10.99
N VAL A 246 11.58 -14.72 -10.46
CA VAL A 246 10.60 -15.80 -10.62
C VAL A 246 9.67 -15.85 -9.42
N ASN A 247 8.37 -15.80 -9.67
CA ASN A 247 7.32 -15.86 -8.64
C ASN A 247 7.48 -14.79 -7.54
N LYS A 248 7.96 -13.60 -7.93
CA LYS A 248 8.08 -12.42 -7.07
C LYS A 248 7.24 -11.27 -7.62
N PHE A 249 6.55 -10.60 -6.72
CA PHE A 249 5.62 -9.53 -7.03
C PHE A 249 6.01 -8.27 -6.28
N PHE A 250 5.77 -7.11 -6.86
CA PHE A 250 5.89 -5.85 -6.13
C PHE A 250 4.89 -5.83 -4.98
N SER A 251 5.34 -5.41 -3.80
CA SER A 251 4.40 -5.16 -2.70
C SER A 251 3.47 -3.99 -3.09
N TRP A 252 2.21 -4.02 -2.64
CA TRP A 252 1.23 -2.96 -2.94
C TRP A 252 1.76 -1.56 -2.58
N ARG A 253 2.48 -1.42 -1.48
CA ARG A 253 3.11 -0.16 -1.06
C ARG A 253 4.12 0.36 -2.09
N THR A 254 4.85 -0.53 -2.74
CA THR A 254 5.85 -0.17 -3.75
C THR A 254 5.19 0.43 -4.99
N VAL A 255 4.13 -0.21 -5.47
CA VAL A 255 3.37 0.25 -6.64
C VAL A 255 2.73 1.61 -6.37
N PHE A 256 2.20 1.80 -5.17
CA PHE A 256 1.64 3.08 -4.72
C PHE A 256 2.70 4.17 -4.60
N PHE A 257 3.86 3.85 -4.03
CA PHE A 257 4.96 4.82 -3.84
C PHE A 257 5.54 5.33 -5.16
N PHE A 258 5.62 4.46 -6.17
CA PHE A 258 6.09 4.83 -7.50
C PHE A 258 5.15 5.75 -8.27
N ILE A 259 3.86 5.80 -7.92
CA ILE A 259 2.90 6.76 -8.49
C ILE A 259 3.08 8.16 -7.88
N ALA A 260 3.58 8.23 -6.65
CA ALA A 260 3.72 9.49 -5.92
C ALA A 260 5.04 10.24 -6.22
N LEU A 261 5.95 9.62 -6.95
CA LEU A 261 7.21 10.21 -7.43
C LEU A 261 7.08 10.65 -8.88
#